data_61698ad4ecd86ad625cc0be4d9ae9a2b
#
_entry.id   61698ad4ecd86ad625cc0be4d9ae9a2b
#
_cell.length_a   1.000
_cell.length_b   1.000
_cell.length_c   1.000
_cell.angle_alpha   90.00
_cell.angle_beta   90.00
_cell.angle_gamma   90.00
#
_symmetry.space_group_name_H-M   'P 1'
#
loop_
_entity.id
_entity.type
_entity.pdbx_description
1 polymer ?
#
loop_
_entity_poly.entity_id
_entity_poly.type
_entity_poly.pdbx_seq_one_letter_code
_entity_poly.pdbx_strand_id
1 'polypeptide(L)'
;STPYTVDKKGHGTAWSNSLFEDNAEFGYGMLLAQKQIRERLAMDAQQLLDTPVADKAQAWLDTYEDAATNTEPAQALIAALQTAALEGDAKAAAADFLKDADYAAKKYQFIFGGDGWAYDIDFGGLDHVIASNENVNIVVFDTEVYSNTGGQASKATQTGAVAKFAASGKVVKKKDLAQIAMSYGYVYVAQVAMGANANQCLKAFQ
;
A
#
# COMPACT_ATOMS: atom_id res chain seq x y z
N SER A 1 11.49 -2.74 -15.31
CA SER A 1 12.57 -2.64 -14.30
C SER A 1 12.17 -1.65 -13.22
N THR A 2 12.37 -2.01 -11.99
CA THR A 2 12.08 -1.16 -10.83
C THR A 2 13.09 -0.03 -10.76
N PRO A 3 12.67 1.24 -10.65
CA PRO A 3 13.61 2.34 -10.50
C PRO A 3 14.34 2.21 -9.15
N TYR A 4 15.66 2.34 -9.19
CA TYR A 4 16.47 2.40 -7.98
C TYR A 4 16.56 3.84 -7.50
N THR A 5 16.15 4.08 -6.27
CA THR A 5 16.26 5.37 -5.61
C THR A 5 16.48 5.18 -4.11
N VAL A 6 17.12 6.14 -3.48
CA VAL A 6 17.31 6.18 -2.04
C VAL A 6 16.97 7.58 -1.52
N ASP A 7 16.53 7.66 -0.28
CA ASP A 7 16.35 8.92 0.42
C ASP A 7 17.70 9.54 0.82
N LYS A 8 17.68 10.72 1.45
CA LYS A 8 18.89 11.42 1.92
C LYS A 8 19.68 10.66 2.98
N LYS A 9 19.07 9.64 3.60
CA LYS A 9 19.71 8.78 4.61
C LYS A 9 20.20 7.46 4.03
N GLY A 10 20.07 7.26 2.71
CA GLY A 10 20.47 6.04 2.03
C GLY A 10 19.45 4.90 2.09
N HIS A 11 18.22 5.13 2.59
CA HIS A 11 17.17 4.13 2.61
C HIS A 11 16.52 4.04 1.24
N GLY A 12 16.41 2.84 0.72
CA GLY A 12 15.68 2.56 -0.51
C GLY A 12 14.18 2.45 -0.28
N THR A 13 13.45 2.55 -1.37
CA THR A 13 12.01 2.27 -1.38
C THR A 13 11.81 0.77 -1.13
N ALA A 14 10.92 0.43 -0.21
CA ALA A 14 10.44 -0.94 -0.09
C ALA A 14 9.57 -1.25 -1.32
N TRP A 15 10.12 -2.06 -2.22
CA TRP A 15 9.52 -2.36 -3.50
C TRP A 15 9.43 -3.86 -3.73
N SER A 16 8.28 -4.31 -4.18
CA SER A 16 8.06 -5.67 -4.60
C SER A 16 7.15 -5.68 -5.84
N ASN A 17 7.29 -6.66 -6.70
CA ASN A 17 6.44 -6.78 -7.88
C ASN A 17 6.03 -8.23 -8.13
N SER A 18 4.85 -8.37 -8.69
CA SER A 18 4.26 -9.60 -9.19
C SER A 18 4.10 -9.56 -10.69
N LEU A 19 3.51 -10.59 -11.25
CA LEU A 19 2.95 -10.54 -12.59
C LEU A 19 1.72 -9.62 -12.59
N PHE A 20 1.42 -9.00 -13.73
CA PHE A 20 0.33 -8.02 -13.77
C PHE A 20 -1.06 -8.64 -13.63
N GLU A 21 -1.19 -9.95 -13.81
CA GLU A 21 -2.43 -10.73 -13.64
C GLU A 21 -2.82 -11.02 -12.19
N ASP A 22 -1.92 -10.79 -11.21
CA ASP A 22 -2.16 -11.06 -9.79
C ASP A 22 -1.71 -9.91 -8.87
N ASN A 23 -1.54 -8.73 -9.44
CA ASN A 23 -0.95 -7.58 -8.75
C ASN A 23 -1.81 -7.08 -7.57
N ALA A 24 -3.13 -7.16 -7.68
CA ALA A 24 -4.03 -6.75 -6.60
C ALA A 24 -3.90 -7.68 -5.39
N GLU A 25 -3.99 -8.98 -5.61
CA GLU A 25 -3.90 -10.00 -4.56
C GLU A 25 -2.51 -10.04 -3.92
N PHE A 26 -1.46 -9.86 -4.72
CA PHE A 26 -0.09 -9.78 -4.22
C PHE A 26 0.08 -8.59 -3.28
N GLY A 27 -0.33 -7.39 -3.71
CA GLY A 27 -0.27 -6.19 -2.88
C GLY A 27 -1.13 -6.28 -1.63
N TYR A 28 -2.30 -6.88 -1.73
CA TYR A 28 -3.19 -7.16 -0.61
C TYR A 28 -2.57 -8.15 0.39
N GLY A 29 -1.98 -9.24 -0.10
CA GLY A 29 -1.25 -10.20 0.73
C GLY A 29 -0.10 -9.56 1.51
N MET A 30 0.64 -8.65 0.88
CA MET A 30 1.69 -7.88 1.55
C MET A 30 1.14 -6.97 2.65
N LEU A 31 -0.03 -6.34 2.44
CA LEU A 31 -0.71 -5.56 3.46
C LEU A 31 -1.11 -6.42 4.66
N LEU A 32 -1.75 -7.57 4.41
CA LEU A 32 -2.20 -8.49 5.47
C LEU A 32 -1.03 -9.03 6.28
N ALA A 33 0.09 -9.37 5.64
CA ALA A 33 1.29 -9.80 6.33
C ALA A 33 1.84 -8.71 7.28
N GLN A 34 1.93 -7.47 6.80
CA GLN A 34 2.35 -6.33 7.64
C GLN A 34 1.39 -6.11 8.81
N LYS A 35 0.08 -6.20 8.57
CA LYS A 35 -0.95 -6.06 9.61
C LYS A 35 -0.78 -7.11 10.71
N GLN A 36 -0.64 -8.38 10.35
CA GLN A 36 -0.42 -9.48 11.31
C GLN A 36 0.87 -9.31 12.12
N ILE A 37 1.96 -8.91 11.48
CA ILE A 37 3.22 -8.64 12.20
C ILE A 37 3.00 -7.50 13.20
N ARG A 38 2.39 -6.40 12.79
CA ARG A 38 2.14 -5.27 13.69
C ARG A 38 1.17 -5.59 14.83
N GLU A 39 0.15 -6.40 14.60
CA GLU A 39 -0.75 -6.90 15.66
C GLU A 39 0.02 -7.70 16.71
N ARG A 40 0.98 -8.55 16.29
CA ARG A 40 1.87 -9.24 17.22
C ARG A 40 2.76 -8.27 17.99
N LEU A 41 3.39 -7.30 17.31
CA LEU A 41 4.18 -6.26 17.98
C LEU A 41 3.34 -5.47 19.01
N ALA A 42 2.04 -5.24 18.74
CA ALA A 42 1.16 -4.60 19.71
C ALA A 42 0.91 -5.48 20.94
N MET A 43 0.76 -6.79 20.77
CA MET A 43 0.67 -7.71 21.91
C MET A 43 1.96 -7.73 22.74
N ASP A 44 3.13 -7.70 22.08
CA ASP A 44 4.41 -7.61 22.76
C ASP A 44 4.53 -6.29 23.53
N ALA A 45 4.17 -5.16 22.91
CA ALA A 45 4.19 -3.84 23.57
C ALA A 45 3.25 -3.77 24.78
N GLN A 46 2.08 -4.42 24.73
CA GLN A 46 1.16 -4.50 25.86
C GLN A 46 1.77 -5.22 27.07
N GLN A 47 2.61 -6.24 26.85
CA GLN A 47 3.31 -6.93 27.94
C GLN A 47 4.41 -6.08 28.59
N LEU A 48 4.78 -4.96 27.96
CA LEU A 48 5.81 -4.04 28.46
C LEU A 48 5.25 -2.89 29.31
N LEU A 49 3.93 -2.78 29.49
CA LEU A 49 3.29 -1.65 30.17
C LEU A 49 3.55 -1.60 31.67
N ASP A 50 3.97 -2.69 32.30
CA ASP A 50 4.36 -2.75 33.71
C ASP A 50 5.90 -2.80 33.91
N THR A 51 6.66 -2.27 32.94
CA THR A 51 8.12 -2.31 32.93
C THR A 51 8.73 -0.91 32.91
N PRO A 52 10.06 -0.75 33.09
CA PRO A 52 10.72 0.55 32.98
C PRO A 52 10.57 1.24 31.61
N VAL A 53 10.09 0.56 30.59
CA VAL A 53 9.86 1.12 29.23
C VAL A 53 8.37 1.39 28.94
N ALA A 54 7.52 1.31 29.94
CA ALA A 54 6.07 1.44 29.82
C ALA A 54 5.62 2.72 29.11
N ASP A 55 6.25 3.85 29.40
CA ASP A 55 5.96 5.14 28.77
C ASP A 55 6.20 5.12 27.25
N LYS A 56 7.24 4.42 26.79
CA LYS A 56 7.57 4.28 25.37
C LYS A 56 6.65 3.29 24.68
N ALA A 57 6.32 2.17 25.35
CA ALA A 57 5.36 1.19 24.85
C ALA A 57 3.98 1.81 24.68
N GLN A 58 3.51 2.58 25.67
CA GLN A 58 2.22 3.27 25.61
C GLN A 58 2.19 4.32 24.50
N ALA A 59 3.22 5.16 24.38
CA ALA A 59 3.30 6.17 23.32
C ALA A 59 3.28 5.55 21.91
N TRP A 60 3.89 4.39 21.73
CA TRP A 60 3.84 3.65 20.47
C TRP A 60 2.44 3.07 20.21
N LEU A 61 1.79 2.50 21.22
CA LEU A 61 0.42 1.97 21.12
C LEU A 61 -0.59 3.08 20.80
N ASP A 62 -0.46 4.25 21.41
CA ASP A 62 -1.35 5.40 21.19
C ASP A 62 -1.28 5.93 19.75
N THR A 63 -0.15 5.74 19.07
CA THR A 63 0.07 6.19 17.68
C THR A 63 0.01 5.05 16.66
N TYR A 64 -0.32 3.84 17.10
CA TYR A 64 -0.21 2.60 16.33
C TYR A 64 -0.81 2.67 14.92
N GLU A 65 -1.96 3.30 14.74
CA GLU A 65 -2.65 3.38 13.45
C GLU A 65 -2.32 4.63 12.63
N ASP A 66 -1.57 5.58 13.17
CA ASP A 66 -1.26 6.84 12.52
C ASP A 66 0.18 6.87 11.98
N ALA A 67 0.34 6.69 10.67
CA ALA A 67 1.66 6.72 10.03
C ALA A 67 2.35 8.10 10.10
N ALA A 68 1.60 9.18 10.29
CA ALA A 68 2.18 10.52 10.39
C ALA A 68 2.91 10.73 11.73
N THR A 69 2.42 10.11 12.79
CA THR A 69 2.94 10.32 14.16
C THR A 69 3.65 9.11 14.76
N ASN A 70 3.47 7.90 14.19
CA ASN A 70 3.98 6.64 14.75
C ASN A 70 5.50 6.44 14.64
N THR A 71 6.18 7.11 13.70
CA THR A 71 7.60 6.84 13.42
C THR A 71 8.52 7.17 14.60
N GLU A 72 8.33 8.33 15.25
CA GLU A 72 9.15 8.75 16.39
C GLU A 72 8.93 7.87 17.62
N PRO A 73 7.68 7.57 18.06
CA PRO A 73 7.43 6.59 19.12
C PRO A 73 7.99 5.20 18.84
N ALA A 74 7.93 4.72 17.59
CA ALA A 74 8.51 3.44 17.22
C ALA A 74 10.03 3.40 17.42
N GLN A 75 10.74 4.44 16.97
CA GLN A 75 12.18 4.56 17.15
C GLN A 75 12.56 4.69 18.64
N ALA A 76 11.78 5.45 19.41
CA ALA A 76 12.00 5.63 20.84
C ALA A 76 11.81 4.31 21.61
N LEU A 77 10.78 3.52 21.28
CA LEU A 77 10.57 2.21 21.89
C LEU A 77 11.70 1.25 21.52
N ILE A 78 12.07 1.13 20.26
CA ILE A 78 13.18 0.28 19.80
C ILE A 78 14.47 0.61 20.56
N ALA A 79 14.84 1.90 20.67
CA ALA A 79 16.04 2.33 21.38
C ALA A 79 15.98 1.99 22.87
N ALA A 80 14.82 2.14 23.51
CA ALA A 80 14.62 1.78 24.90
C ALA A 80 14.75 0.26 25.12
N LEU A 81 14.17 -0.56 24.24
CA LEU A 81 14.24 -2.02 24.34
C LEU A 81 15.65 -2.58 24.16
N GLN A 82 16.48 -1.92 23.34
CA GLN A 82 17.87 -2.34 23.13
C GLN A 82 18.76 -2.16 24.38
N THR A 83 18.36 -1.30 25.31
CA THR A 83 19.17 -0.95 26.49
C THR A 83 18.53 -1.33 27.81
N ALA A 84 17.23 -1.64 27.82
CA ALA A 84 16.51 -1.96 29.06
C ALA A 84 16.94 -3.31 29.66
N ALA A 85 17.16 -3.32 30.97
CA ALA A 85 17.35 -4.54 31.75
C ALA A 85 15.98 -5.14 32.09
N LEU A 86 15.46 -6.02 31.24
CA LEU A 86 14.18 -6.71 31.39
C LEU A 86 14.42 -8.18 31.75
N GLU A 87 13.46 -8.76 32.50
CA GLU A 87 13.49 -10.17 32.93
C GLU A 87 12.18 -10.87 32.59
N GLY A 88 12.19 -12.20 32.65
CA GLY A 88 11.00 -13.03 32.42
C GLY A 88 10.29 -12.78 31.10
N ASP A 89 8.98 -12.71 31.13
CA ASP A 89 8.12 -12.56 29.96
C ASP A 89 8.35 -11.21 29.25
N ALA A 90 8.62 -10.15 29.99
CA ALA A 90 8.94 -8.84 29.43
C ALA A 90 10.23 -8.86 28.59
N LYS A 91 11.22 -9.64 28.97
CA LYS A 91 12.44 -9.83 28.17
C LYS A 91 12.15 -10.59 26.89
N ALA A 92 11.28 -11.61 26.94
CA ALA A 92 10.87 -12.37 25.75
C ALA A 92 10.09 -11.46 24.79
N ALA A 93 9.10 -10.70 25.27
CA ALA A 93 8.33 -9.75 24.48
C ALA A 93 9.22 -8.68 23.82
N ALA A 94 10.19 -8.13 24.55
CA ALA A 94 11.14 -7.17 23.99
C ALA A 94 12.02 -7.79 22.89
N ALA A 95 12.47 -9.03 23.05
CA ALA A 95 13.25 -9.73 22.04
C ALA A 95 12.43 -10.01 20.76
N ASP A 96 11.17 -10.43 20.91
CA ASP A 96 10.26 -10.67 19.79
C ASP A 96 9.90 -9.37 19.07
N PHE A 97 9.65 -8.27 19.80
CA PHE A 97 9.45 -6.95 19.23
C PHE A 97 10.66 -6.49 18.40
N LEU A 98 11.87 -6.63 18.95
CA LEU A 98 13.11 -6.21 18.27
C LEU A 98 13.44 -7.03 17.03
N LYS A 99 12.99 -8.29 16.97
CA LYS A 99 13.16 -9.15 15.79
C LYS A 99 12.48 -8.61 14.55
N ASP A 100 11.32 -7.97 14.73
CA ASP A 100 10.51 -7.39 13.65
C ASP A 100 10.41 -5.85 13.75
N ALA A 101 11.43 -5.22 14.32
CA ALA A 101 11.51 -3.77 14.54
C ALA A 101 11.28 -2.93 13.27
N ASP A 102 11.61 -3.46 12.09
CA ASP A 102 11.39 -2.80 10.80
C ASP A 102 9.89 -2.56 10.49
N TYR A 103 9.01 -3.29 11.17
CA TYR A 103 7.55 -3.13 11.05
C TYR A 103 6.95 -2.25 12.17
N ALA A 104 7.75 -1.80 13.13
CA ALA A 104 7.25 -0.99 14.24
C ALA A 104 6.69 0.36 13.77
N ALA A 105 7.34 1.02 12.82
CA ALA A 105 6.80 2.22 12.21
C ALA A 105 5.70 1.88 11.20
N LYS A 106 4.53 2.55 11.32
CA LYS A 106 3.41 2.38 10.38
C LYS A 106 3.82 2.82 8.98
N LYS A 107 3.54 1.99 7.98
CA LYS A 107 3.83 2.26 6.57
C LYS A 107 2.53 2.37 5.79
N TYR A 108 2.54 3.19 4.73
CA TYR A 108 1.48 3.21 3.74
C TYR A 108 1.73 2.11 2.70
N GLN A 109 0.69 1.39 2.35
CA GLN A 109 0.71 0.40 1.28
C GLN A 109 0.15 1.01 0.01
N PHE A 110 0.91 0.91 -1.08
CA PHE A 110 0.46 1.31 -2.42
C PHE A 110 0.54 0.11 -3.37
N ILE A 111 -0.50 -0.05 -4.18
CA ILE A 111 -0.54 -0.99 -5.30
C ILE A 111 -0.58 -0.17 -6.59
N PHE A 112 0.40 -0.36 -7.46
CA PHE A 112 0.51 0.35 -8.72
C PHE A 112 0.31 -0.61 -9.89
N GLY A 113 -0.45 -0.20 -10.90
CA GLY A 113 -0.59 -1.00 -12.11
C GLY A 113 -1.20 -0.24 -13.27
N GLY A 114 -1.14 -0.81 -14.45
CA GLY A 114 -1.70 -0.24 -15.69
C GLY A 114 -3.18 -0.58 -15.87
N ASP A 115 -3.77 -0.02 -16.92
CA ASP A 115 -5.17 -0.25 -17.26
C ASP A 115 -5.46 -1.69 -17.70
N GLY A 116 -4.55 -2.34 -18.40
CA GLY A 116 -4.71 -3.76 -18.75
C GLY A 116 -4.82 -4.66 -17.53
N TRP A 117 -4.14 -4.31 -16.45
CA TRP A 117 -4.30 -4.95 -15.15
C TRP A 117 -5.68 -4.64 -14.54
N ALA A 118 -5.93 -3.37 -14.26
CA ALA A 118 -7.05 -2.93 -13.43
C ALA A 118 -8.42 -3.04 -14.12
N TYR A 119 -8.47 -2.84 -15.43
CA TYR A 119 -9.74 -2.88 -16.19
C TYR A 119 -10.08 -4.26 -16.73
N ASP A 120 -9.08 -5.13 -16.89
CA ASP A 120 -9.21 -6.38 -17.60
C ASP A 120 -8.76 -7.59 -16.77
N ILE A 121 -7.46 -7.90 -16.79
CA ILE A 121 -6.98 -9.24 -16.40
C ILE A 121 -7.12 -9.52 -14.91
N ASP A 122 -6.88 -8.53 -14.05
CA ASP A 122 -6.97 -8.65 -12.59
C ASP A 122 -8.11 -7.80 -12.00
N PHE A 123 -9.14 -7.48 -12.81
CA PHE A 123 -10.26 -6.70 -12.29
C PHE A 123 -10.99 -7.40 -11.13
N GLY A 124 -11.11 -8.71 -11.18
CA GLY A 124 -11.76 -9.48 -10.11
C GLY A 124 -10.99 -9.39 -8.78
N GLY A 125 -9.66 -9.50 -8.82
CA GLY A 125 -8.80 -9.30 -7.65
C GLY A 125 -8.83 -7.87 -7.13
N LEU A 126 -8.75 -6.90 -8.04
CA LEU A 126 -8.88 -5.48 -7.69
C LEU A 126 -10.22 -5.18 -7.01
N ASP A 127 -11.31 -5.68 -7.54
CA ASP A 127 -12.67 -5.53 -6.98
C ASP A 127 -12.74 -6.11 -5.57
N HIS A 128 -12.17 -7.30 -5.35
CA HIS A 128 -12.10 -7.93 -4.04
C HIS A 128 -11.29 -7.09 -3.03
N VAL A 129 -10.14 -6.54 -3.46
CA VAL A 129 -9.32 -5.68 -2.60
C VAL A 129 -10.06 -4.40 -2.22
N ILE A 130 -10.76 -3.76 -3.17
CA ILE A 130 -11.61 -2.60 -2.89
C ILE A 130 -12.72 -2.97 -1.90
N ALA A 131 -13.37 -4.11 -2.10
CA ALA A 131 -14.44 -4.60 -1.23
C ALA A 131 -13.99 -4.92 0.20
N SER A 132 -12.71 -5.22 0.41
CA SER A 132 -12.17 -5.55 1.74
C SER A 132 -12.16 -4.38 2.71
N ASN A 133 -12.25 -3.15 2.22
CA ASN A 133 -12.15 -1.90 3.01
C ASN A 133 -10.87 -1.81 3.86
N GLU A 134 -9.80 -2.45 3.44
CA GLU A 134 -8.50 -2.36 4.10
C GLU A 134 -7.78 -1.05 3.71
N ASN A 135 -6.89 -0.58 4.59
CA ASN A 135 -6.14 0.66 4.39
C ASN A 135 -5.02 0.47 3.36
N VAL A 136 -5.39 0.46 2.09
CA VAL A 136 -4.50 0.33 0.94
C VAL A 136 -4.79 1.39 -0.11
N ASN A 137 -3.74 1.92 -0.71
CA ASN A 137 -3.84 2.90 -1.79
C ASN A 137 -3.61 2.21 -3.13
N ILE A 138 -4.53 2.38 -4.06
CA ILE A 138 -4.46 1.78 -5.38
C ILE A 138 -4.30 2.88 -6.41
N VAL A 139 -3.25 2.80 -7.24
CA VAL A 139 -2.94 3.78 -8.28
C VAL A 139 -2.95 3.09 -9.64
N VAL A 140 -3.91 3.44 -10.46
CA VAL A 140 -4.06 2.91 -11.82
C VAL A 140 -3.51 3.90 -12.83
N PHE A 141 -2.50 3.50 -13.59
CA PHE A 141 -2.00 4.24 -14.74
C PHE A 141 -2.83 3.92 -15.97
N ASP A 142 -3.80 4.78 -16.25
CA ASP A 142 -4.71 4.61 -17.38
C ASP A 142 -4.05 5.12 -18.65
N THR A 143 -3.32 4.25 -19.33
CA THR A 143 -2.65 4.52 -20.61
C THR A 143 -3.52 4.16 -21.81
N GLU A 144 -4.75 3.70 -21.58
CA GLU A 144 -5.78 3.35 -22.58
C GLU A 144 -5.45 2.16 -23.50
N VAL A 145 -4.34 1.47 -23.22
CA VAL A 145 -3.91 0.25 -23.92
C VAL A 145 -3.07 -0.63 -23.00
N TYR A 146 -2.94 -1.92 -23.31
CA TYR A 146 -1.91 -2.77 -22.72
C TYR A 146 -0.51 -2.30 -23.16
N SER A 147 0.06 -1.35 -22.44
CA SER A 147 1.33 -0.69 -22.85
C SER A 147 2.51 -1.65 -22.79
N ASN A 148 2.63 -2.42 -21.71
CA ASN A 148 3.77 -3.29 -21.48
C ASN A 148 3.89 -4.44 -22.49
N THR A 149 2.77 -4.99 -22.94
CA THR A 149 2.74 -6.11 -23.90
C THR A 149 2.73 -5.69 -25.35
N GLY A 150 2.55 -4.39 -25.64
CA GLY A 150 2.74 -3.86 -26.99
C GLY A 150 1.56 -3.14 -27.63
N GLY A 151 0.64 -2.57 -26.86
CA GLY A 151 -0.39 -1.66 -27.37
C GLY A 151 -1.68 -2.33 -27.81
N GLN A 152 -2.09 -3.41 -27.15
CA GLN A 152 -3.37 -4.04 -27.37
C GLN A 152 -4.53 -3.21 -26.74
N ALA A 153 -5.69 -3.27 -27.35
CA ALA A 153 -6.88 -2.65 -26.79
C ALA A 153 -7.24 -3.26 -25.44
N SER A 154 -7.49 -2.41 -24.45
CA SER A 154 -8.02 -2.76 -23.13
C SER A 154 -9.49 -2.29 -22.99
N LYS A 155 -10.14 -2.59 -21.87
CA LYS A 155 -11.44 -1.98 -21.55
C LYS A 155 -11.33 -0.49 -21.23
N ALA A 156 -10.12 0.02 -21.00
CA ALA A 156 -9.85 1.46 -20.86
C ALA A 156 -9.71 2.21 -22.20
N THR A 157 -9.54 1.50 -23.30
CA THR A 157 -9.41 2.09 -24.64
C THR A 157 -10.71 2.80 -25.04
N GLN A 158 -10.57 4.03 -25.53
CA GLN A 158 -11.71 4.87 -25.94
C GLN A 158 -12.44 4.28 -27.17
N THR A 159 -13.73 4.56 -27.29
CA THR A 159 -14.52 4.21 -28.48
C THR A 159 -13.92 4.89 -29.72
N GLY A 160 -13.73 4.13 -30.79
CA GLY A 160 -13.14 4.61 -32.04
C GLY A 160 -11.61 4.61 -32.06
N ALA A 161 -10.94 4.44 -30.93
CA ALA A 161 -9.48 4.40 -30.91
C ALA A 161 -8.93 3.14 -31.57
N VAL A 162 -7.89 3.30 -32.39
CA VAL A 162 -7.19 2.20 -33.06
C VAL A 162 -6.07 1.68 -32.16
N ALA A 163 -6.06 0.39 -31.95
CA ALA A 163 -5.05 -0.32 -31.18
C ALA A 163 -4.88 -1.75 -31.72
N LYS A 164 -3.87 -2.49 -31.25
CA LYS A 164 -3.79 -3.92 -31.59
C LYS A 164 -5.07 -4.63 -31.12
N PHE A 165 -5.59 -5.52 -31.95
CA PHE A 165 -6.89 -6.20 -31.84
C PHE A 165 -8.12 -5.28 -31.99
N ALA A 166 -7.91 -4.00 -32.32
CA ALA A 166 -8.97 -3.04 -32.65
C ALA A 166 -8.55 -2.18 -33.84
N ALA A 167 -8.11 -2.81 -34.95
CA ALA A 167 -7.57 -2.12 -36.14
C ALA A 167 -8.60 -1.21 -36.82
N SER A 168 -9.90 -1.54 -36.72
CA SER A 168 -11.00 -0.71 -37.24
C SER A 168 -11.58 0.27 -36.23
N GLY A 169 -10.90 0.45 -35.11
CA GLY A 169 -11.38 1.23 -33.96
C GLY A 169 -12.19 0.40 -32.98
N LYS A 170 -12.04 0.67 -31.69
CA LYS A 170 -12.81 0.00 -30.64
C LYS A 170 -14.28 0.37 -30.72
N VAL A 171 -15.14 -0.61 -30.74
CA VAL A 171 -16.60 -0.43 -30.91
C VAL A 171 -17.30 -0.08 -29.59
N VAL A 172 -16.90 -0.71 -28.48
CA VAL A 172 -17.57 -0.56 -27.20
C VAL A 172 -17.00 0.60 -26.39
N LYS A 173 -17.81 1.14 -25.49
CA LYS A 173 -17.41 2.22 -24.58
C LYS A 173 -16.29 1.77 -23.62
N LYS A 174 -15.48 2.75 -23.19
CA LYS A 174 -14.55 2.60 -22.08
C LYS A 174 -15.32 2.19 -20.81
N LYS A 175 -14.79 1.21 -20.08
CA LYS A 175 -15.27 0.84 -18.76
C LYS A 175 -15.03 2.00 -17.79
N ASP A 176 -16.02 2.31 -16.98
CA ASP A 176 -15.87 3.33 -15.93
C ASP A 176 -15.45 2.68 -14.61
N LEU A 177 -14.15 2.51 -14.44
CA LEU A 177 -13.57 1.90 -13.25
C LEU A 177 -13.80 2.76 -11.99
N ALA A 178 -13.72 4.09 -12.15
CA ALA A 178 -13.94 5.02 -11.05
C ALA A 178 -15.37 4.93 -10.51
N GLN A 179 -16.37 4.86 -11.39
CA GLN A 179 -17.77 4.72 -11.00
C GLN A 179 -18.02 3.37 -10.30
N ILE A 180 -17.38 2.29 -10.75
CA ILE A 180 -17.46 0.99 -10.08
C ILE A 180 -16.90 1.09 -8.67
N ALA A 181 -15.71 1.66 -8.49
CA ALA A 181 -15.11 1.85 -7.18
C ALA A 181 -15.97 2.76 -6.27
N MET A 182 -16.54 3.84 -6.79
CA MET A 182 -17.45 4.72 -6.03
C MET A 182 -18.73 4.01 -5.59
N SER A 183 -19.15 2.95 -6.26
CA SER A 183 -20.37 2.20 -5.91
C SER A 183 -20.28 1.51 -4.53
N TYR A 184 -19.08 1.29 -4.01
CA TYR A 184 -18.88 0.77 -2.65
C TYR A 184 -19.25 1.78 -1.55
N GLY A 185 -19.26 3.09 -1.84
CA GLY A 185 -19.74 4.14 -0.94
C GLY A 185 -18.76 4.57 0.16
N TYR A 186 -17.70 3.81 0.43
CA TYR A 186 -16.68 4.11 1.44
C TYR A 186 -15.28 4.32 0.84
N VAL A 187 -15.13 4.21 -0.47
CA VAL A 187 -13.84 4.34 -1.16
C VAL A 187 -13.65 5.77 -1.61
N TYR A 188 -12.50 6.37 -1.25
CA TYR A 188 -12.07 7.62 -1.87
C TYR A 188 -11.60 7.35 -3.29
N VAL A 189 -12.14 8.07 -4.26
CA VAL A 189 -11.79 7.92 -5.68
C VAL A 189 -11.42 9.26 -6.27
N ALA A 190 -10.26 9.33 -6.92
CA ALA A 190 -9.81 10.52 -7.64
C ALA A 190 -9.36 10.14 -9.06
N GLN A 191 -9.75 10.93 -10.05
CA GLN A 191 -9.21 10.89 -11.41
C GLN A 191 -8.43 12.17 -11.68
N VAL A 192 -7.16 12.00 -12.02
CA VAL A 192 -6.24 13.13 -12.22
C VAL A 192 -5.46 12.95 -13.52
N ALA A 193 -5.09 14.07 -14.14
CA ALA A 193 -4.15 14.11 -15.26
C ALA A 193 -2.84 14.74 -14.79
N MET A 194 -1.83 13.93 -14.50
CA MET A 194 -0.57 14.36 -13.89
C MET A 194 0.10 15.53 -14.62
N GLY A 195 0.07 15.52 -15.96
CA GLY A 195 0.68 16.57 -16.79
C GLY A 195 -0.16 17.85 -16.89
N ALA A 196 -1.43 17.83 -16.52
CA ALA A 196 -2.32 19.00 -16.64
C ALA A 196 -2.21 19.93 -15.43
N ASN A 197 -2.16 19.37 -14.21
CA ASN A 197 -2.08 20.15 -12.97
C ASN A 197 -1.41 19.33 -11.85
N ALA A 198 -0.12 19.58 -11.63
CA ALA A 198 0.65 18.88 -10.60
C ALA A 198 0.11 19.12 -9.18
N ASN A 199 -0.37 20.32 -8.87
CA ASN A 199 -0.93 20.64 -7.56
C ASN A 199 -2.23 19.88 -7.29
N GLN A 200 -3.08 19.73 -8.30
CA GLN A 200 -4.28 18.90 -8.19
C GLN A 200 -3.92 17.44 -7.94
N CYS A 201 -2.92 16.93 -8.65
CA CYS A 201 -2.44 15.57 -8.48
C CYS A 201 -1.93 15.35 -7.05
N LEU A 202 -1.07 16.24 -6.53
CA LEU A 202 -0.56 16.18 -5.16
C LEU A 202 -1.68 16.19 -4.11
N LYS A 203 -2.68 17.04 -4.27
CA LYS A 203 -3.85 17.07 -3.37
C LYS A 203 -4.67 15.79 -3.38
N ALA A 204 -4.70 15.08 -4.50
CA ALA A 204 -5.39 13.79 -4.58
C ALA A 204 -4.67 12.68 -3.82
N PHE A 205 -3.35 12.80 -3.61
CA PHE A 205 -2.56 11.86 -2.82
C PHE A 205 -2.48 12.21 -1.31
N GLN A 206 -2.84 13.41 -0.92
CA GLN A 206 -2.90 13.90 0.47
C GLN A 206 -4.23 13.57 1.15
#